data_8fa723399754bdef33693fc08650860d
#
_entry.id   8fa723399754bdef33693fc08650860d
#
_cell.length_a   1.000
_cell.length_b   1.000
_cell.length_c   1.000
_cell.angle_alpha   90.00
_cell.angle_beta   90.00
_cell.angle_gamma   90.00
#
_symmetry.space_group_name_H-M   'P 1'
#
loop_
_entity.id
_entity.type
_entity.pdbx_description
1 polymer ?
#
loop_
_entity_poly.entity_id
_entity_poly.type
_entity_poly.pdbx_seq_one_letter_code
_entity_poly.pdbx_strand_id
1 'polypeptide(L)'
;MSQEIGLDNDEKIIRVFVLDKLSANINFLLATNDGYIKQLELANLQPTRTYKSRAMTAIKLKNKDSLLVGVDAVKPDAKKEITLFTHRAYAIRYDISEIPTSGSKAVGVKSANLKEDDYIVNYVLVDNKYVDLMHVGLITQRGAFKQFKLKLVNKVSRAKRGVLVLHELKTKPHRIAALVPYAQDHVLHITTTSDRHVKIQTNEYPLGDRYSNGSFVIDTTTDGIPTSIELGRPISSQD
;
A
#
# COMPACT_ATOMS: atom_id res chain seq x y z
N MET A 1 -17.64 -15.56 8.46
CA MET A 1 -17.28 -14.18 8.90
C MET A 1 -18.00 -13.09 8.08
N SER A 2 -17.98 -13.11 6.73
CA SER A 2 -18.69 -12.10 5.91
C SER A 2 -20.21 -12.05 6.14
N GLN A 3 -20.88 -13.19 6.29
CA GLN A 3 -22.31 -13.26 6.59
C GLN A 3 -22.70 -12.75 7.99
N GLU A 4 -21.80 -12.88 8.97
CA GLU A 4 -22.07 -12.44 10.36
C GLU A 4 -21.99 -10.93 10.54
N ILE A 5 -21.24 -10.23 9.69
CA ILE A 5 -21.09 -8.77 9.73
C ILE A 5 -21.93 -8.07 8.65
N GLY A 6 -22.74 -8.82 7.88
CA GLY A 6 -23.71 -8.28 6.93
C GLY A 6 -23.08 -7.56 5.75
N LEU A 7 -21.97 -8.09 5.21
CA LEU A 7 -21.35 -7.59 3.97
C LEU A 7 -22.16 -8.00 2.74
N ASP A 8 -22.29 -7.10 1.80
CA ASP A 8 -22.81 -7.39 0.47
C ASP A 8 -21.78 -8.19 -0.37
N ASN A 9 -22.21 -8.84 -1.45
CA ASN A 9 -21.37 -9.76 -2.24
C ASN A 9 -20.16 -9.11 -2.90
N ASP A 10 -20.20 -7.80 -3.14
CA ASP A 10 -19.15 -6.99 -3.75
C ASP A 10 -18.28 -6.26 -2.72
N GLU A 11 -18.65 -6.31 -1.44
CA GLU A 11 -17.88 -5.69 -0.35
C GLU A 11 -16.74 -6.61 0.11
N LYS A 12 -15.59 -6.00 0.43
CA LYS A 12 -14.38 -6.68 0.89
C LYS A 12 -13.85 -6.06 2.18
N ILE A 13 -13.42 -6.92 3.11
CA ILE A 13 -12.69 -6.47 4.30
C ILE A 13 -11.29 -6.06 3.87
N ILE A 14 -10.94 -4.79 4.02
CA ILE A 14 -9.60 -4.27 3.74
C ILE A 14 -8.67 -4.48 4.94
N ARG A 15 -9.16 -4.23 6.16
CA ARG A 15 -8.37 -4.34 7.39
C ARG A 15 -9.25 -4.62 8.59
N VAL A 16 -8.68 -5.34 9.56
CA VAL A 16 -9.29 -5.59 10.88
C VAL A 16 -8.35 -5.04 11.95
N PHE A 17 -8.89 -4.30 12.91
CA PHE A 17 -8.16 -3.77 14.06
C PHE A 17 -8.76 -4.33 15.36
N VAL A 18 -7.91 -4.85 16.22
CA VAL A 18 -8.29 -5.15 17.60
C VAL A 18 -7.96 -3.91 18.44
N LEU A 19 -8.99 -3.31 19.04
CA LEU A 19 -8.87 -2.08 19.81
C LEU A 19 -9.13 -2.41 21.30
N ASP A 20 -8.28 -1.88 22.14
CA ASP A 20 -8.43 -1.94 23.60
C ASP A 20 -8.72 -0.53 24.18
N LYS A 21 -8.85 -0.45 25.50
CA LYS A 21 -9.09 0.84 26.18
C LYS A 21 -7.93 1.84 26.02
N LEU A 22 -6.71 1.37 25.71
CA LEU A 22 -5.52 2.20 25.50
C LEU A 22 -5.48 2.78 24.07
N SER A 23 -6.30 2.25 23.18
CA SER A 23 -6.41 2.68 21.78
C SER A 23 -7.26 3.95 21.59
N ALA A 24 -7.72 4.59 22.67
CA ALA A 24 -8.65 5.73 22.59
C ALA A 24 -8.11 6.94 21.81
N ASN A 25 -6.80 7.12 21.76
CA ASN A 25 -6.15 8.24 21.07
C ASN A 25 -5.39 7.75 19.82
N ILE A 26 -6.13 7.26 18.83
CA ILE A 26 -5.59 6.90 17.52
C ILE A 26 -6.39 7.55 16.41
N ASN A 27 -5.71 7.78 15.29
CA ASN A 27 -6.30 8.14 14.01
C ASN A 27 -6.20 6.96 13.06
N PHE A 28 -7.17 6.81 12.18
CA PHE A 28 -7.06 5.96 11.00
C PHE A 28 -6.57 6.78 9.82
N LEU A 29 -5.47 6.35 9.23
CA LEU A 29 -4.98 6.84 7.95
C LEU A 29 -5.68 6.05 6.85
N LEU A 30 -6.44 6.73 5.98
CA LEU A 30 -7.19 6.12 4.88
C LEU A 30 -6.68 6.66 3.55
N ALA A 31 -6.30 5.77 2.63
CA ALA A 31 -5.81 6.14 1.31
C ALA A 31 -6.64 5.48 0.20
N THR A 32 -6.92 6.21 -0.88
CA THR A 32 -7.71 5.73 -2.02
C THR A 32 -6.86 5.61 -3.30
N ASN A 33 -7.30 4.74 -4.21
CA ASN A 33 -6.62 4.47 -5.47
C ASN A 33 -6.53 5.71 -6.38
N ASP A 34 -7.50 6.61 -6.31
CA ASP A 34 -7.55 7.87 -7.06
C ASP A 34 -6.74 9.02 -6.42
N GLY A 35 -5.89 8.68 -5.45
CA GLY A 35 -4.89 9.58 -4.89
C GLY A 35 -5.42 10.56 -3.84
N TYR A 36 -6.44 10.20 -3.06
CA TYR A 36 -6.88 10.94 -1.89
C TYR A 36 -6.48 10.24 -0.61
N ILE A 37 -6.23 11.03 0.43
CA ILE A 37 -5.80 10.53 1.73
C ILE A 37 -6.33 11.43 2.85
N LYS A 38 -6.59 10.85 4.00
CA LYS A 38 -6.98 11.58 5.20
C LYS A 38 -6.61 10.84 6.47
N GLN A 39 -6.61 11.55 7.58
CA GLN A 39 -6.70 10.95 8.90
C GLN A 39 -8.11 11.12 9.46
N LEU A 40 -8.59 10.12 10.17
CA LEU A 40 -9.89 10.11 10.84
C LEU A 40 -9.69 9.65 12.27
N GLU A 41 -10.10 10.47 13.24
CA GLU A 41 -10.05 10.10 14.66
C GLU A 41 -10.96 8.90 14.94
N LEU A 42 -10.47 7.95 15.72
CA LEU A 42 -11.28 6.80 16.17
C LEU A 42 -12.57 7.26 16.87
N ALA A 43 -12.53 8.38 17.59
CA ALA A 43 -13.70 8.96 18.25
C ALA A 43 -14.89 9.22 17.31
N ASN A 44 -14.62 9.48 16.02
CA ASN A 44 -15.65 9.66 14.99
C ASN A 44 -16.32 8.35 14.54
N LEU A 45 -15.80 7.20 14.96
CA LEU A 45 -16.28 5.86 14.62
C LEU A 45 -16.84 5.11 15.85
N GLN A 46 -17.15 5.80 16.94
CA GLN A 46 -17.71 5.17 18.12
C GLN A 46 -19.12 4.62 17.84
N PRO A 47 -19.38 3.36 18.17
CA PRO A 47 -20.71 2.76 17.97
C PRO A 47 -21.74 3.48 18.83
N THR A 48 -22.83 3.91 18.21
CA THR A 48 -23.99 4.47 18.90
C THR A 48 -24.95 3.37 19.28
N ARG A 49 -25.12 3.11 20.55
CA ARG A 49 -26.19 2.39 21.26
C ARG A 49 -26.45 0.90 21.03
N THR A 50 -26.09 0.23 19.94
CA THR A 50 -26.39 -1.22 19.78
C THR A 50 -25.36 -1.98 18.93
N TYR A 51 -25.10 -3.23 19.30
CA TYR A 51 -24.29 -4.20 18.53
C TYR A 51 -24.81 -4.50 17.11
N LYS A 52 -26.04 -4.10 16.80
CA LYS A 52 -26.66 -4.20 15.48
C LYS A 52 -26.61 -2.89 14.71
N SER A 53 -25.66 -2.00 15.07
CA SER A 53 -25.55 -0.72 14.37
C SER A 53 -25.11 -0.92 12.93
N ARG A 54 -25.70 -0.13 12.05
CA ARG A 54 -25.35 -0.07 10.62
C ARG A 54 -23.87 0.30 10.47
N ALA A 55 -23.26 -0.17 9.39
CA ALA A 55 -21.92 0.26 9.00
C ALA A 55 -21.84 1.80 8.98
N MET A 56 -20.74 2.33 9.52
CA MET A 56 -20.48 3.76 9.54
C MET A 56 -19.55 4.14 8.40
N THR A 57 -19.85 5.22 7.69
CA THR A 57 -18.96 5.76 6.67
C THR A 57 -17.71 6.31 7.33
N ALA A 58 -16.54 5.82 6.95
CA ALA A 58 -15.23 6.34 7.40
C ALA A 58 -14.62 7.35 6.42
N ILE A 59 -14.95 7.25 5.13
CA ILE A 59 -14.48 8.13 4.06
C ILE A 59 -15.55 8.25 2.97
N LYS A 60 -15.70 9.44 2.41
CA LYS A 60 -16.48 9.62 1.19
C LYS A 60 -15.56 9.36 -0.01
N LEU A 61 -15.90 8.37 -0.82
CA LEU A 61 -15.20 8.13 -2.09
C LEU A 61 -15.56 9.22 -3.10
N LYS A 62 -14.58 9.67 -3.88
CA LYS A 62 -14.77 10.79 -4.79
C LYS A 62 -15.55 10.41 -6.03
N ASN A 63 -15.26 9.24 -6.60
CA ASN A 63 -15.87 8.72 -7.81
C ASN A 63 -16.44 7.32 -7.54
N LYS A 64 -17.24 6.79 -8.47
CA LYS A 64 -17.78 5.44 -8.37
C LYS A 64 -16.70 4.35 -8.40
N ASP A 65 -15.61 4.61 -9.11
CA ASP A 65 -14.46 3.68 -9.26
C ASP A 65 -13.38 3.91 -8.21
N SER A 66 -13.60 4.84 -7.27
CA SER A 66 -12.67 5.05 -6.15
C SER A 66 -12.75 3.87 -5.19
N LEU A 67 -11.58 3.33 -4.86
CA LEU A 67 -11.42 2.22 -3.92
C LEU A 67 -10.48 2.62 -2.79
N LEU A 68 -10.76 2.12 -1.59
CA LEU A 68 -9.83 2.22 -0.47
C LEU A 68 -8.69 1.22 -0.70
N VAL A 69 -7.45 1.71 -0.79
CA VAL A 69 -6.27 0.85 -0.99
C VAL A 69 -5.62 0.42 0.31
N GLY A 70 -5.87 1.12 1.40
CA GLY A 70 -5.37 0.73 2.71
C GLY A 70 -5.87 1.61 3.84
N VAL A 71 -5.78 1.05 5.04
CA VAL A 71 -6.07 1.71 6.32
C VAL A 71 -5.01 1.32 7.32
N ASP A 72 -4.44 2.29 8.03
CA ASP A 72 -3.53 2.07 9.15
C ASP A 72 -3.91 2.89 10.37
N ALA A 73 -3.68 2.32 11.54
CA ALA A 73 -3.83 3.03 12.81
C ALA A 73 -2.54 3.79 13.14
N VAL A 74 -2.65 5.08 13.41
CA VAL A 74 -1.54 5.96 13.74
C VAL A 74 -1.86 6.80 14.98
N LYS A 75 -0.85 7.10 15.80
CA LYS A 75 -1.00 8.10 16.86
C LYS A 75 -1.00 9.50 16.23
N PRO A 76 -1.73 10.48 16.79
CA PRO A 76 -1.80 11.84 16.25
C PRO A 76 -0.44 12.53 16.12
N ASP A 77 0.50 12.22 17.01
CA ASP A 77 1.87 12.77 17.07
C ASP A 77 2.93 11.85 16.45
N ALA A 78 2.51 10.80 15.75
CA ALA A 78 3.43 9.82 15.17
C ALA A 78 4.35 10.47 14.13
N LYS A 79 5.65 10.29 14.32
CA LYS A 79 6.69 10.71 13.38
C LYS A 79 6.91 9.62 12.33
N LYS A 80 6.02 9.56 11.35
CA LYS A 80 6.02 8.56 10.28
C LYS A 80 6.06 9.24 8.92
N GLU A 81 6.59 8.52 7.96
CA GLU A 81 6.53 8.86 6.55
C GLU A 81 5.67 7.85 5.81
N ILE A 82 4.93 8.35 4.83
CA ILE A 82 4.21 7.54 3.87
C ILE A 82 4.88 7.62 2.51
N THR A 83 5.00 6.49 1.85
CA THR A 83 5.42 6.41 0.44
C THR A 83 4.32 5.73 -0.35
N LEU A 84 3.67 6.46 -1.23
CA LEU A 84 2.63 5.96 -2.14
C LEU A 84 3.30 5.46 -3.42
N PHE A 85 2.81 4.36 -3.96
CA PHE A 85 3.27 3.77 -5.21
C PHE A 85 2.13 3.70 -6.21
N THR A 86 2.37 4.22 -7.42
CA THR A 86 1.37 4.21 -8.48
C THR A 86 1.57 3.05 -9.44
N HIS A 87 0.52 2.68 -10.16
CA HIS A 87 0.57 1.67 -11.21
C HIS A 87 1.62 2.00 -12.29
N ARG A 88 1.75 3.27 -12.68
CA ARG A 88 2.77 3.76 -13.63
C ARG A 88 4.16 3.91 -13.00
N ALA A 89 4.36 3.31 -11.82
CA ALA A 89 5.64 3.24 -11.10
C ALA A 89 6.19 4.59 -10.61
N TYR A 90 5.33 5.56 -10.32
CA TYR A 90 5.74 6.71 -9.53
C TYR A 90 5.70 6.37 -8.04
N ALA A 91 6.69 6.88 -7.29
CA ALA A 91 6.72 6.81 -5.83
C ALA A 91 6.81 8.22 -5.25
N ILE A 92 5.94 8.53 -4.29
CA ILE A 92 5.84 9.83 -3.64
C ILE A 92 5.98 9.63 -2.13
N ARG A 93 7.04 10.16 -1.51
CA ARG A 93 7.31 10.04 -0.08
C ARG A 93 7.22 11.39 0.62
N TYR A 94 6.44 11.46 1.71
CA TYR A 94 6.27 12.67 2.52
C TYR A 94 5.90 12.33 3.97
N ASP A 95 5.92 13.32 4.84
CA ASP A 95 5.57 13.18 6.25
C ASP A 95 4.05 13.09 6.44
N ILE A 96 3.57 12.17 7.30
CA ILE A 96 2.13 12.06 7.58
C ILE A 96 1.53 13.28 8.29
N SER A 97 2.36 14.14 8.87
CA SER A 97 1.92 15.43 9.43
C SER A 97 1.32 16.39 8.38
N GLU A 98 1.64 16.17 7.08
CA GLU A 98 1.00 16.90 5.99
C GLU A 98 -0.44 16.43 5.69
N ILE A 99 -0.92 15.37 6.34
CA ILE A 99 -2.24 14.81 6.12
C ILE A 99 -3.18 15.29 7.24
N PRO A 100 -4.15 16.17 6.94
CA PRO A 100 -5.03 16.69 7.97
C PRO A 100 -6.01 15.64 8.48
N THR A 101 -6.40 15.77 9.72
CA THR A 101 -7.55 15.07 10.29
C THR A 101 -8.84 15.69 9.75
N SER A 102 -9.81 14.87 9.37
CA SER A 102 -11.08 15.33 8.84
C SER A 102 -12.22 14.36 9.19
N GLY A 103 -13.46 14.86 9.17
CA GLY A 103 -14.64 14.08 9.54
C GLY A 103 -14.91 12.89 8.61
N SER A 104 -15.73 11.96 9.08
CA SER A 104 -16.04 10.69 8.39
C SER A 104 -16.59 10.87 6.97
N LYS A 105 -17.36 11.93 6.71
CA LYS A 105 -17.94 12.22 5.39
C LYS A 105 -17.01 13.01 4.45
N ALA A 106 -15.77 13.30 4.84
CA ALA A 106 -14.82 13.99 3.99
C ALA A 106 -14.12 13.02 3.03
N VAL A 107 -13.80 13.48 1.83
CA VAL A 107 -12.98 12.76 0.85
C VAL A 107 -11.51 12.71 1.30
N GLY A 108 -11.06 13.73 2.02
CA GLY A 108 -9.67 13.94 2.33
C GLY A 108 -8.98 14.91 1.37
N VAL A 109 -7.66 14.88 1.36
CA VAL A 109 -6.82 15.77 0.56
C VAL A 109 -6.08 14.99 -0.52
N LYS A 110 -5.65 15.67 -1.57
CA LYS A 110 -4.83 15.10 -2.64
C LYS A 110 -3.51 14.59 -2.07
N SER A 111 -3.20 13.31 -2.23
CA SER A 111 -1.95 12.69 -1.76
C SER A 111 -0.86 12.70 -2.82
N ALA A 112 -1.25 12.55 -4.10
CA ALA A 112 -0.35 12.48 -5.24
C ALA A 112 -0.92 13.24 -6.44
N ASN A 113 -0.05 13.71 -7.33
CA ASN A 113 -0.43 14.24 -8.64
C ASN A 113 -0.33 13.13 -9.68
N LEU A 114 -1.40 12.34 -9.77
CA LEU A 114 -1.49 11.22 -10.71
C LEU A 114 -1.50 11.71 -12.16
N LYS A 115 -0.89 10.92 -13.05
CA LYS A 115 -1.10 11.06 -14.50
C LYS A 115 -2.46 10.50 -14.89
N GLU A 116 -2.88 10.81 -16.10
CA GLU A 116 -4.02 10.17 -16.75
C GLU A 116 -3.81 8.65 -16.76
N ASP A 117 -4.87 7.90 -16.49
CA ASP A 117 -4.87 6.42 -16.38
C ASP A 117 -3.90 5.84 -15.34
N ASP A 118 -3.50 6.64 -14.34
CA ASP A 118 -2.68 6.17 -13.23
C ASP A 118 -3.49 6.10 -11.93
N TYR A 119 -3.12 5.18 -11.05
CA TYR A 119 -3.77 5.00 -9.76
C TYR A 119 -2.77 4.53 -8.70
N ILE A 120 -3.09 4.76 -7.43
CA ILE A 120 -2.31 4.23 -6.31
C ILE A 120 -2.55 2.73 -6.19
N VAL A 121 -1.48 1.94 -6.25
CA VAL A 121 -1.52 0.49 -6.05
C VAL A 121 -1.49 0.16 -4.57
N ASN A 122 -0.57 0.77 -3.84
CA ASN A 122 -0.39 0.56 -2.39
C ASN A 122 0.51 1.67 -1.83
N TYR A 123 0.72 1.64 -0.52
CA TYR A 123 1.66 2.53 0.17
C TYR A 123 2.47 1.78 1.23
N VAL A 124 3.58 2.39 1.62
CA VAL A 124 4.42 1.98 2.75
C VAL A 124 4.36 3.07 3.80
N LEU A 125 3.99 2.69 5.03
CA LEU A 125 3.97 3.57 6.19
C LEU A 125 5.06 3.11 7.16
N VAL A 126 6.00 3.99 7.50
CA VAL A 126 7.17 3.65 8.32
C VAL A 126 7.53 4.77 9.28
N ASP A 127 8.03 4.44 10.46
CA ASP A 127 8.65 5.44 11.35
C ASP A 127 9.87 6.08 10.68
N ASN A 128 10.03 7.41 10.83
CA ASN A 128 11.12 8.16 10.20
C ASN A 128 12.50 7.57 10.50
N LYS A 129 12.70 7.02 11.70
CA LYS A 129 13.95 6.40 12.13
C LYS A 129 14.28 5.07 11.44
N TYR A 130 13.30 4.42 10.80
CA TYR A 130 13.48 3.11 10.16
C TYR A 130 13.50 3.17 8.62
N VAL A 131 13.34 4.35 8.02
CA VAL A 131 13.31 4.51 6.56
C VAL A 131 14.56 3.90 5.88
N ASP A 132 15.73 4.08 6.49
CA ASP A 132 17.01 3.59 5.95
C ASP A 132 17.14 2.06 5.99
N LEU A 133 16.39 1.40 6.87
CA LEU A 133 16.38 -0.05 7.02
C LEU A 133 15.34 -0.72 6.11
N MET A 134 14.37 0.05 5.61
CA MET A 134 13.26 -0.52 4.83
C MET A 134 13.65 -0.78 3.39
N HIS A 135 13.30 -1.96 2.92
CA HIS A 135 13.30 -2.36 1.52
C HIS A 135 11.86 -2.41 1.01
N VAL A 136 11.71 -2.25 -0.29
CA VAL A 136 10.45 -2.46 -1.01
C VAL A 136 10.68 -3.53 -2.06
N GLY A 137 9.97 -4.64 -1.95
CA GLY A 137 9.83 -5.63 -3.00
C GLY A 137 8.58 -5.33 -3.82
N LEU A 138 8.69 -5.24 -5.12
CA LEU A 138 7.56 -5.05 -6.03
C LEU A 138 7.58 -6.09 -7.15
N ILE A 139 6.39 -6.45 -7.60
CA ILE A 139 6.17 -7.29 -8.77
C ILE A 139 5.44 -6.49 -9.84
N THR A 140 5.88 -6.62 -11.09
CA THR A 140 5.24 -5.93 -12.20
C THR A 140 4.20 -6.82 -12.88
N GLN A 141 3.26 -6.21 -13.61
CA GLN A 141 2.26 -6.94 -14.42
C GLN A 141 2.89 -7.84 -15.51
N ARG A 142 4.20 -7.66 -15.76
CA ARG A 142 4.97 -8.50 -16.70
C ARG A 142 5.72 -9.65 -16.02
N GLY A 143 5.54 -9.82 -14.70
CA GLY A 143 6.19 -10.89 -13.94
C GLY A 143 7.64 -10.59 -13.52
N ALA A 144 8.08 -9.33 -13.58
CA ALA A 144 9.42 -8.95 -13.09
C ALA A 144 9.36 -8.55 -11.61
N PHE A 145 10.20 -9.16 -10.79
CA PHE A 145 10.43 -8.80 -9.39
C PHE A 145 11.60 -7.84 -9.29
N LYS A 146 11.44 -6.83 -8.45
CA LYS A 146 12.47 -5.86 -8.11
C LYS A 146 12.42 -5.56 -6.63
N GLN A 147 13.60 -5.37 -6.03
CA GLN A 147 13.71 -4.82 -4.67
C GLN A 147 14.71 -3.66 -4.62
N PHE A 148 14.46 -2.69 -3.75
CA PHE A 148 15.31 -1.53 -3.56
C PHE A 148 15.10 -0.91 -2.16
N LYS A 149 16.05 -0.08 -1.71
CA LYS A 149 15.95 0.63 -0.42
C LYS A 149 14.94 1.77 -0.52
N LEU A 150 13.99 1.83 0.42
CA LEU A 150 12.95 2.87 0.46
C LEU A 150 13.53 4.30 0.46
N LYS A 151 14.68 4.50 1.10
CA LYS A 151 15.39 5.79 1.15
C LYS A 151 15.77 6.36 -0.23
N LEU A 152 15.84 5.54 -1.27
CA LEU A 152 16.10 6.00 -2.64
C LEU A 152 14.94 6.80 -3.25
N VAL A 153 13.76 6.76 -2.64
CA VAL A 153 12.66 7.67 -2.93
C VAL A 153 12.83 8.92 -2.07
N ASN A 154 13.27 10.01 -2.68
CA ASN A 154 13.48 11.26 -1.98
C ASN A 154 12.18 11.77 -1.34
N LYS A 155 12.29 12.31 -0.12
CA LYS A 155 11.17 12.98 0.55
C LYS A 155 10.83 14.29 -0.16
N VAL A 156 9.56 14.51 -0.41
CA VAL A 156 9.02 15.72 -1.05
C VAL A 156 7.76 16.15 -0.30
N SER A 157 7.18 17.27 -0.64
CA SER A 157 5.87 17.66 -0.11
C SER A 157 4.74 16.83 -0.76
N ARG A 158 3.63 16.70 -0.03
CA ARG A 158 2.41 16.04 -0.49
C ARG A 158 1.90 16.60 -1.82
N ALA A 159 1.10 15.83 -2.54
CA ALA A 159 0.47 16.20 -3.82
C ALA A 159 1.45 16.46 -4.98
N LYS A 160 2.69 16.01 -4.86
CA LYS A 160 3.64 15.97 -5.99
C LYS A 160 3.45 14.68 -6.80
N ARG A 161 4.09 14.60 -7.97
CA ARG A 161 4.09 13.39 -8.81
C ARG A 161 5.05 12.33 -8.26
N GLY A 162 6.13 12.76 -7.63
CA GLY A 162 7.19 11.87 -7.17
C GLY A 162 8.17 11.48 -8.27
N VAL A 163 8.84 10.35 -8.07
CA VAL A 163 9.91 9.85 -8.95
C VAL A 163 9.57 8.46 -9.47
N LEU A 164 10.03 8.12 -10.68
CA LEU A 164 9.89 6.77 -11.22
C LEU A 164 10.80 5.79 -10.47
N VAL A 165 10.26 4.63 -10.15
CA VAL A 165 10.97 3.50 -9.51
C VAL A 165 11.15 2.30 -10.46
N LEU A 166 10.69 2.42 -11.69
CA LEU A 166 10.97 1.48 -12.78
C LEU A 166 11.44 2.28 -14.00
N HIS A 167 12.37 1.70 -14.77
CA HIS A 167 12.78 2.28 -16.04
C HIS A 167 11.63 2.23 -17.04
N GLU A 168 11.22 3.40 -17.54
CA GLU A 168 10.11 3.51 -18.50
C GLU A 168 10.57 3.06 -19.87
N LEU A 169 10.00 1.96 -20.37
CA LEU A 169 10.23 1.46 -21.71
C LEU A 169 9.24 2.10 -22.68
N LYS A 170 9.68 2.45 -23.87
CA LYS A 170 8.82 3.02 -24.94
C LYS A 170 7.73 2.04 -25.37
N THR A 171 8.07 0.76 -25.43
CA THR A 171 7.14 -0.33 -25.79
C THR A 171 7.05 -1.32 -24.62
N LYS A 172 5.84 -1.80 -24.33
CA LYS A 172 5.56 -2.75 -23.25
C LYS A 172 6.16 -2.32 -21.90
N PRO A 173 5.81 -1.12 -21.39
CA PRO A 173 6.35 -0.62 -20.13
C PRO A 173 5.99 -1.54 -18.96
N HIS A 174 6.87 -1.56 -17.95
CA HIS A 174 6.56 -2.19 -16.68
C HIS A 174 5.59 -1.32 -15.88
N ARG A 175 4.65 -1.98 -15.19
CA ARG A 175 3.68 -1.35 -14.29
C ARG A 175 3.66 -2.13 -12.98
N ILE A 176 3.57 -1.44 -11.86
CA ILE A 176 3.49 -2.11 -10.56
C ILE A 176 2.14 -2.82 -10.44
N ALA A 177 2.17 -4.13 -10.22
CA ALA A 177 0.98 -4.92 -9.92
C ALA A 177 0.75 -5.00 -8.39
N ALA A 178 1.81 -5.26 -7.63
CA ALA A 178 1.77 -5.32 -6.17
C ALA A 178 3.14 -5.01 -5.56
N LEU A 179 3.16 -4.68 -4.27
CA LEU A 179 4.39 -4.42 -3.54
C LEU A 179 4.25 -4.75 -2.05
N VAL A 180 5.39 -4.99 -1.39
CA VAL A 180 5.47 -5.28 0.04
C VAL A 180 6.74 -4.66 0.64
N PRO A 181 6.64 -4.01 1.82
CA PRO A 181 7.81 -3.52 2.56
C PRO A 181 8.38 -4.61 3.48
N TYR A 182 9.68 -4.61 3.68
CA TYR A 182 10.38 -5.45 4.67
C TYR A 182 11.71 -4.84 5.09
N ALA A 183 12.25 -5.28 6.23
CA ALA A 183 13.52 -4.79 6.78
C ALA A 183 14.63 -5.87 6.81
N GLN A 184 14.28 -7.12 6.62
CA GLN A 184 15.19 -8.27 6.57
C GLN A 184 14.74 -9.23 5.47
N ASP A 185 15.58 -10.17 5.08
CA ASP A 185 15.23 -11.11 4.02
C ASP A 185 14.05 -12.01 4.37
N HIS A 186 13.19 -12.22 3.40
CA HIS A 186 11.95 -12.99 3.50
C HIS A 186 11.74 -13.90 2.30
N VAL A 187 11.01 -14.99 2.52
CA VAL A 187 10.29 -15.67 1.46
C VAL A 187 9.10 -14.80 1.10
N LEU A 188 8.89 -14.55 -0.18
CA LEU A 188 7.72 -13.83 -0.70
C LEU A 188 6.80 -14.81 -1.44
N HIS A 189 5.50 -14.62 -1.24
CA HIS A 189 4.45 -15.37 -1.95
C HIS A 189 3.78 -14.45 -2.95
N ILE A 190 3.81 -14.82 -4.23
CA ILE A 190 3.19 -14.07 -5.32
C ILE A 190 2.04 -14.91 -5.86
N THR A 191 0.85 -14.31 -5.95
CA THR A 191 -0.34 -14.91 -6.56
C THR A 191 -0.62 -14.26 -7.91
N THR A 192 -1.12 -15.04 -8.87
CA THR A 192 -1.44 -14.57 -10.21
C THR A 192 -2.93 -14.69 -10.53
N THR A 193 -3.34 -14.13 -11.68
CA THR A 193 -4.73 -14.24 -12.18
C THR A 193 -5.17 -15.68 -12.48
N SER A 194 -4.22 -16.61 -12.68
CA SER A 194 -4.48 -18.04 -12.88
C SER A 194 -4.43 -18.83 -11.57
N ASP A 195 -4.49 -18.16 -10.42
CA ASP A 195 -4.37 -18.74 -9.08
C ASP A 195 -3.07 -19.54 -8.85
N ARG A 196 -2.04 -19.17 -9.61
CA ARG A 196 -0.70 -19.73 -9.44
C ARG A 196 -0.02 -19.06 -8.26
N HIS A 197 0.60 -19.84 -7.39
CA HIS A 197 1.36 -19.37 -6.23
C HIS A 197 2.85 -19.61 -6.48
N VAL A 198 3.60 -18.52 -6.63
CA VAL A 198 5.05 -18.55 -6.84
C VAL A 198 5.75 -18.06 -5.58
N LYS A 199 6.78 -18.80 -5.14
CA LYS A 199 7.62 -18.44 -4.00
C LYS A 199 8.99 -17.98 -4.51
N ILE A 200 9.47 -16.87 -3.99
CA ILE A 200 10.83 -16.37 -4.23
C ILE A 200 11.48 -15.99 -2.91
N GLN A 201 12.80 -15.98 -2.85
CA GLN A 201 13.56 -15.55 -1.69
C GLN A 201 14.24 -14.20 -1.99
N THR A 202 14.10 -13.22 -1.10
CA THR A 202 14.63 -11.88 -1.37
C THR A 202 16.16 -11.86 -1.46
N ASN A 203 16.87 -12.71 -0.70
CA ASN A 203 18.33 -12.83 -0.74
C ASN A 203 18.90 -13.39 -2.06
N GLU A 204 18.06 -13.98 -2.92
CA GLU A 204 18.46 -14.45 -4.26
C GLU A 204 18.51 -13.33 -5.31
N TYR A 205 18.01 -12.15 -4.98
CA TYR A 205 17.92 -11.01 -5.90
C TYR A 205 18.73 -9.82 -5.37
N PRO A 206 19.45 -9.09 -6.21
CA PRO A 206 20.19 -7.92 -5.78
C PRO A 206 19.26 -6.77 -5.39
N LEU A 207 19.68 -5.98 -4.39
CA LEU A 207 19.09 -4.66 -4.16
C LEU A 207 19.44 -3.75 -5.33
N GLY A 208 18.45 -3.43 -6.13
CA GLY A 208 18.61 -2.55 -7.28
C GLY A 208 18.69 -1.07 -6.91
N ASP A 209 19.14 -0.28 -7.87
CA ASP A 209 18.95 1.17 -7.79
C ASP A 209 17.47 1.55 -7.99
N ARG A 210 17.14 2.83 -7.82
CA ARG A 210 15.76 3.30 -7.95
C ARG A 210 15.19 3.10 -9.37
N TYR A 211 15.99 3.16 -10.42
CA TYR A 211 15.52 3.24 -11.80
C TYR A 211 15.98 2.04 -12.66
N SER A 212 15.66 0.84 -12.22
CA SER A 212 15.86 -0.44 -12.94
C SER A 212 14.54 -1.23 -12.99
N ASN A 213 14.47 -2.29 -13.80
CA ASN A 213 13.20 -3.06 -13.99
C ASN A 213 13.17 -4.41 -13.27
N GLY A 214 14.27 -4.81 -12.62
CA GLY A 214 14.36 -6.09 -11.93
C GLY A 214 14.50 -7.30 -12.85
N SER A 215 14.22 -8.49 -12.32
CA SER A 215 14.37 -9.78 -12.98
C SER A 215 13.02 -10.46 -13.18
N PHE A 216 12.80 -11.11 -14.31
CA PHE A 216 11.59 -11.90 -14.54
C PHE A 216 11.60 -13.14 -13.63
N VAL A 217 10.54 -13.34 -12.88
CA VAL A 217 10.32 -14.46 -11.95
C VAL A 217 9.04 -15.23 -12.26
N ILE A 218 8.17 -14.69 -13.11
CA ILE A 218 6.91 -15.27 -13.55
C ILE A 218 6.82 -15.12 -15.07
N ASP A 219 6.51 -16.21 -15.76
CA ASP A 219 6.10 -16.18 -17.16
C ASP A 219 4.59 -15.93 -17.21
N THR A 220 4.21 -14.69 -17.54
CA THR A 220 2.79 -14.30 -17.55
C THR A 220 1.97 -14.95 -18.66
N THR A 221 2.60 -15.62 -19.64
CA THR A 221 1.91 -16.37 -20.69
C THR A 221 1.41 -17.72 -20.19
N THR A 222 2.11 -18.33 -19.25
CA THR A 222 1.78 -19.64 -18.67
C THR A 222 1.17 -19.54 -17.27
N ASP A 223 1.69 -18.64 -16.43
CA ASP A 223 1.36 -18.54 -15.01
C ASP A 223 0.31 -17.47 -14.69
N GLY A 224 -0.04 -16.63 -15.66
CA GLY A 224 -0.96 -15.50 -15.47
C GLY A 224 -0.28 -14.23 -14.93
N ILE A 225 -1.03 -13.14 -14.85
CA ILE A 225 -0.53 -11.83 -14.43
C ILE A 225 -0.48 -11.78 -12.90
N PRO A 226 0.63 -11.29 -12.29
CA PRO A 226 0.70 -11.09 -10.83
C PRO A 226 -0.40 -10.16 -10.31
N THR A 227 -1.04 -10.56 -9.21
CA THR A 227 -2.13 -9.82 -8.55
C THR A 227 -1.81 -9.41 -7.12
N SER A 228 -1.00 -10.21 -6.41
CA SER A 228 -0.56 -9.92 -5.06
C SER A 228 0.87 -10.36 -4.79
N ILE A 229 1.47 -9.78 -3.78
CA ILE A 229 2.76 -10.19 -3.20
C ILE A 229 2.65 -10.05 -1.68
N GLU A 230 3.02 -11.08 -0.94
CA GLU A 230 2.88 -11.16 0.50
C GLU A 230 4.19 -11.64 1.16
N LEU A 231 4.43 -11.16 2.37
CA LEU A 231 5.53 -11.64 3.19
C LEU A 231 5.21 -13.04 3.72
N GLY A 232 6.09 -13.99 3.42
CA GLY A 232 6.14 -15.28 4.08
C GLY A 232 7.06 -15.25 5.31
N ARG A 233 7.72 -16.38 5.59
CA ARG A 233 8.65 -16.46 6.73
C ARG A 233 9.90 -15.59 6.49
N PRO A 234 10.49 -15.04 7.57
CA PRO A 234 11.84 -14.48 7.49
C PRO A 234 12.84 -15.57 7.12
N ILE A 235 13.91 -15.18 6.41
CA ILE A 235 15.06 -16.05 6.14
C ILE A 235 16.04 -15.84 7.29
N SER A 236 16.38 -16.91 8.00
CA SER A 236 17.39 -16.86 9.05
C SER A 236 18.78 -16.89 8.42
N SER A 237 19.76 -16.26 9.07
CA SER A 237 21.18 -16.30 8.65
C SER A 237 21.80 -17.71 8.73
N GLN A 238 21.01 -18.73 9.10
CA GLN A 238 21.40 -20.13 9.21
C GLN A 238 20.76 -21.02 8.12
N ASP A 239 19.92 -20.47 7.25
CA ASP A 239 19.34 -21.14 6.05
C ASP A 239 20.19 -20.77 4.76
#